data_0c7e7673cd2d1908b15a39cbf0060cdc
#
_entry.id   0c7e7673cd2d1908b15a39cbf0060cdc
#
_cell.length_a   1.000
_cell.length_b   1.000
_cell.length_c   1.000
_cell.angle_alpha   90.00
_cell.angle_beta   90.00
_cell.angle_gamma   90.00
#
_symmetry.space_group_name_H-M   'P 1'
#
loop_
_entity.id
_entity.type
_entity.pdbx_description
1 polymer ?
#
loop_
_entity_poly.entity_id
_entity_poly.type
_entity_poly.pdbx_seq_one_letter_code
_entity_poly.pdbx_strand_id
1 'polypeptide(L)'
;MKHIRLQLIPIQELNQDLYCHDGMHSDYFREFVQMMLCHAWSIGFLPSELWDAIPDIAQAATMHDIGKTALPETIIHKKGALSSAEREFVKAHTILGAAMVEIALAEMRDDPIYDYALEICRHHHERVNGRGYPDHLCGGEIASYVQVISLADAYDALRSPRSYRDAMTDTAAVKMLLDEECGAFDPDLIDAFEPILGELWDLARHLAEEPNSRD
;
A
#
# COMPACT_ATOMS: atom_id res chain seq x y z
N MET A 1 -8.98 -33.57 -23.23
CA MET A 1 -8.53 -32.61 -22.20
C MET A 1 -9.22 -31.29 -22.47
N LYS A 2 -10.14 -30.88 -21.61
CA LYS A 2 -10.80 -29.56 -21.72
C LYS A 2 -9.82 -28.52 -21.22
N HIS A 3 -9.35 -27.64 -22.10
CA HIS A 3 -8.63 -26.44 -21.72
C HIS A 3 -9.57 -25.56 -20.89
N ILE A 4 -9.36 -25.48 -19.59
CA ILE A 4 -9.94 -24.44 -18.75
C ILE A 4 -9.18 -23.16 -19.14
N ARG A 5 -9.79 -22.33 -19.95
CA ARG A 5 -9.37 -20.93 -20.09
C ARG A 5 -9.73 -20.26 -18.77
N LEU A 6 -8.73 -20.05 -17.91
CA LEU A 6 -8.81 -19.05 -16.85
C LEU A 6 -9.04 -17.72 -17.60
N GLN A 7 -10.26 -17.19 -17.56
CA GLN A 7 -10.48 -15.80 -17.90
C GLN A 7 -9.73 -15.00 -16.83
N LEU A 8 -8.66 -14.34 -17.24
CA LEU A 8 -7.99 -13.35 -16.43
C LEU A 8 -9.03 -12.27 -16.13
N ILE A 9 -9.47 -12.22 -14.88
CA ILE A 9 -10.29 -11.11 -14.39
C ILE A 9 -9.38 -9.89 -14.45
N PRO A 10 -9.78 -8.79 -15.09
CA PRO A 10 -8.97 -7.57 -15.09
C PRO A 10 -8.62 -7.18 -13.65
N ILE A 11 -7.36 -6.82 -13.40
CA ILE A 11 -6.86 -6.46 -12.05
C ILE A 11 -7.72 -5.38 -11.41
N GLN A 12 -8.29 -4.48 -12.20
CA GLN A 12 -9.25 -3.47 -11.77
C GLN A 12 -10.55 -4.07 -11.18
N GLU A 13 -11.00 -5.22 -11.68
CA GLU A 13 -12.17 -5.92 -11.14
C GLU A 13 -11.81 -6.71 -9.87
N LEU A 14 -10.60 -7.27 -9.79
CA LEU A 14 -10.09 -7.93 -8.57
C LEU A 14 -9.94 -6.94 -7.41
N ASN A 15 -9.47 -5.72 -7.67
CA ASN A 15 -9.37 -4.68 -6.66
C ASN A 15 -10.74 -4.18 -6.17
N GLN A 16 -11.75 -4.12 -7.04
CA GLN A 16 -13.08 -3.66 -6.67
C GLN A 16 -13.73 -4.53 -5.59
N ASP A 17 -13.58 -5.85 -5.64
CA ASP A 17 -14.20 -6.76 -4.67
C ASP A 17 -13.50 -6.77 -3.30
N LEU A 18 -12.24 -6.36 -3.22
CA LEU A 18 -11.42 -6.41 -2.00
C LEU A 18 -11.58 -5.21 -1.08
N TYR A 19 -11.69 -4.06 -1.70
CA TYR A 19 -11.87 -2.78 -1.02
C TYR A 19 -13.32 -2.33 -1.07
N CYS A 20 -14.19 -3.18 -1.65
CA CYS A 20 -15.56 -2.84 -1.93
C CYS A 20 -16.45 -2.74 -0.72
N HIS A 21 -16.22 -1.73 0.03
CA HIS A 21 -17.42 -0.96 0.26
C HIS A 21 -17.38 0.41 -0.44
N ASP A 22 -16.24 0.81 -1.03
CA ASP A 22 -16.16 2.02 -1.84
C ASP A 22 -15.01 1.91 -2.85
N GLY A 23 -15.29 1.84 -4.16
CA GLY A 23 -14.30 1.93 -5.25
C GLY A 23 -13.47 3.23 -5.22
N MET A 24 -13.77 4.12 -4.29
CA MET A 24 -13.10 5.37 -3.99
C MET A 24 -11.77 5.18 -3.26
N HIS A 25 -11.56 4.05 -2.53
CA HIS A 25 -10.31 3.87 -1.76
C HIS A 25 -9.09 3.69 -2.66
N SER A 26 -9.20 2.93 -3.73
CA SER A 26 -8.07 2.72 -4.64
C SER A 26 -7.64 3.99 -5.37
N ASP A 27 -8.59 4.86 -5.73
CA ASP A 27 -8.31 6.07 -6.50
C ASP A 27 -7.59 7.13 -5.65
N TYR A 28 -8.11 7.44 -4.45
CA TYR A 28 -7.43 8.43 -3.59
C TYR A 28 -6.10 7.90 -3.06
N PHE A 29 -5.98 6.61 -2.76
CA PHE A 29 -4.72 6.03 -2.29
C PHE A 29 -3.63 6.13 -3.37
N ARG A 30 -3.97 5.89 -4.64
CA ARG A 30 -3.06 6.09 -5.77
C ARG A 30 -2.58 7.54 -5.85
N GLU A 31 -3.50 8.52 -5.78
CA GLU A 31 -3.16 9.94 -5.82
C GLU A 31 -2.30 10.33 -4.61
N PHE A 32 -2.63 9.84 -3.42
CA PHE A 32 -1.87 10.08 -2.20
C PHE A 32 -0.44 9.55 -2.32
N VAL A 33 -0.27 8.30 -2.74
CA VAL A 33 1.05 7.69 -2.97
C VAL A 33 1.82 8.45 -4.04
N GLN A 34 1.19 8.83 -5.15
CA GLN A 34 1.85 9.58 -6.20
C GLN A 34 2.40 10.92 -5.69
N MET A 35 1.62 11.67 -4.91
CA MET A 35 2.08 12.93 -4.30
C MET A 35 3.23 12.69 -3.32
N MET A 36 3.16 11.65 -2.51
CA MET A 36 4.24 11.28 -1.60
C MET A 36 5.53 10.91 -2.36
N LEU A 37 5.43 10.12 -3.44
CA LEU A 37 6.58 9.76 -4.27
C LEU A 37 7.19 11.00 -4.95
N CYS A 38 6.38 11.91 -5.48
CA CYS A 38 6.86 13.18 -6.05
C CYS A 38 7.62 14.02 -5.01
N HIS A 39 7.08 14.12 -3.79
CA HIS A 39 7.76 14.84 -2.71
C HIS A 39 9.07 14.14 -2.31
N ALA A 40 9.06 12.83 -2.09
CA ALA A 40 10.24 12.04 -1.77
C ALA A 40 11.34 12.17 -2.84
N TRP A 41 10.95 12.21 -4.11
CA TRP A 41 11.87 12.47 -5.21
C TRP A 41 12.44 13.90 -5.14
N SER A 42 11.62 14.90 -4.88
CA SER A 42 12.02 16.31 -4.83
C SER A 42 13.05 16.62 -3.73
N ILE A 43 13.03 15.87 -2.64
CA ILE A 43 13.97 15.99 -1.53
C ILE A 43 15.20 15.06 -1.67
N GLY A 44 15.27 14.26 -2.75
CA GLY A 44 16.38 13.33 -3.02
C GLY A 44 16.33 12.03 -2.23
N PHE A 45 15.21 11.69 -1.60
CA PHE A 45 15.01 10.39 -0.93
C PHE A 45 14.86 9.26 -1.95
N LEU A 46 14.22 9.54 -3.09
CA LEU A 46 14.16 8.62 -4.23
C LEU A 46 15.29 8.88 -5.22
N PRO A 47 15.88 7.82 -5.83
CA PRO A 47 16.80 7.96 -6.95
C PRO A 47 16.21 8.80 -8.10
N SER A 48 17.04 9.63 -8.73
CA SER A 48 16.61 10.55 -9.80
C SER A 48 15.97 9.84 -11.00
N GLU A 49 16.41 8.61 -11.29
CA GLU A 49 15.94 7.77 -12.40
C GLU A 49 14.51 7.26 -12.21
N LEU A 50 13.96 7.33 -10.99
CA LEU A 50 12.58 6.89 -10.73
C LEU A 50 11.52 7.94 -11.08
N TRP A 51 11.90 9.16 -11.51
CA TRP A 51 10.92 10.22 -11.81
C TRP A 51 9.84 9.76 -12.81
N ASP A 52 10.26 9.20 -13.93
CA ASP A 52 9.34 8.77 -14.98
C ASP A 52 8.53 7.53 -14.59
N ALA A 53 8.99 6.77 -13.58
CA ALA A 53 8.32 5.59 -13.07
C ALA A 53 7.30 5.87 -11.96
N ILE A 54 7.25 7.08 -11.40
CA ILE A 54 6.35 7.44 -10.30
C ILE A 54 4.88 7.05 -10.58
N PRO A 55 4.30 7.33 -11.76
CA PRO A 55 2.92 6.94 -12.05
C PRO A 55 2.70 5.42 -12.01
N ASP A 56 3.66 4.63 -12.52
CA ASP A 56 3.58 3.16 -12.53
C ASP A 56 3.73 2.59 -11.12
N ILE A 57 4.64 3.16 -10.32
CA ILE A 57 4.82 2.79 -8.90
C ILE A 57 3.55 3.10 -8.11
N ALA A 58 2.94 4.28 -8.30
CA ALA A 58 1.70 4.65 -7.63
C ALA A 58 0.52 3.74 -8.06
N GLN A 59 0.46 3.36 -9.34
CA GLN A 59 -0.52 2.38 -9.81
C GLN A 59 -0.27 1.00 -9.18
N ALA A 60 0.97 0.54 -9.13
CA ALA A 60 1.34 -0.73 -8.48
C ALA A 60 1.01 -0.75 -6.99
N ALA A 61 1.13 0.39 -6.30
CA ALA A 61 0.80 0.51 -4.88
C ALA A 61 -0.66 0.19 -4.56
N THR A 62 -1.58 0.37 -5.51
CA THR A 62 -2.99 -0.01 -5.31
C THR A 62 -3.19 -1.51 -5.12
N MET A 63 -2.21 -2.32 -5.47
CA MET A 63 -2.25 -3.78 -5.37
C MET A 63 -1.60 -4.33 -4.08
N HIS A 64 -1.02 -3.48 -3.22
CA HIS A 64 -0.24 -3.93 -2.05
C HIS A 64 -0.94 -5.00 -1.21
N ASP A 65 -2.23 -4.86 -1.04
CA ASP A 65 -3.07 -5.70 -0.18
C ASP A 65 -3.85 -6.81 -0.93
N ILE A 66 -3.62 -7.02 -2.22
CA ILE A 66 -4.38 -7.98 -3.04
C ILE A 66 -4.39 -9.41 -2.46
N GLY A 67 -3.32 -9.79 -1.78
CA GLY A 67 -3.23 -11.10 -1.12
C GLY A 67 -4.24 -11.32 0.01
N LYS A 68 -4.89 -10.28 0.52
CA LYS A 68 -5.99 -10.41 1.49
C LYS A 68 -7.19 -11.17 0.92
N THR A 69 -7.39 -11.16 -0.40
CA THR A 69 -8.45 -11.95 -1.08
C THR A 69 -8.29 -13.45 -0.90
N ALA A 70 -7.06 -13.91 -0.73
CA ALA A 70 -6.78 -15.33 -0.53
C ALA A 70 -6.96 -15.77 0.94
N LEU A 71 -7.27 -14.82 1.85
CA LEU A 71 -7.48 -15.09 3.26
C LEU A 71 -8.98 -15.32 3.58
N PRO A 72 -9.31 -16.09 4.62
CA PRO A 72 -10.70 -16.30 5.02
C PRO A 72 -11.38 -14.99 5.40
N GLU A 73 -12.56 -14.72 4.82
CA GLU A 73 -13.39 -13.54 5.12
C GLU A 73 -13.70 -13.41 6.62
N THR A 74 -13.84 -14.53 7.33
CA THR A 74 -14.09 -14.56 8.78
C THR A 74 -12.96 -13.93 9.59
N ILE A 75 -11.76 -13.88 9.05
CA ILE A 75 -10.61 -13.23 9.67
C ILE A 75 -10.53 -11.77 9.20
N ILE A 76 -10.63 -11.52 7.91
CA ILE A 76 -10.51 -10.17 7.32
C ILE A 76 -11.63 -9.25 7.83
N HIS A 77 -12.88 -9.75 7.88
CA HIS A 77 -14.06 -8.99 8.34
C HIS A 77 -14.43 -9.23 9.81
N LYS A 78 -13.47 -9.72 10.61
CA LYS A 78 -13.72 -9.98 12.03
C LYS A 78 -14.11 -8.69 12.77
N LYS A 79 -15.26 -8.73 13.43
CA LYS A 79 -15.67 -7.63 14.33
C LYS A 79 -14.90 -7.77 15.66
N GLY A 80 -13.90 -6.92 15.85
CA GLY A 80 -13.05 -6.90 17.04
C GLY A 80 -11.58 -7.20 16.75
N ALA A 81 -10.77 -7.22 17.82
CA ALA A 81 -9.33 -7.43 17.69
C ALA A 81 -8.98 -8.85 17.24
N LEU A 82 -8.00 -8.97 16.35
CA LEU A 82 -7.39 -10.23 15.96
C LEU A 82 -6.56 -10.80 17.13
N SER A 83 -6.65 -12.10 17.36
CA SER A 83 -5.72 -12.83 18.24
C SER A 83 -4.29 -12.79 17.65
N SER A 84 -3.30 -13.19 18.46
CA SER A 84 -1.91 -13.25 17.97
C SER A 84 -1.75 -14.24 16.80
N ALA A 85 -2.43 -15.40 16.87
CA ALA A 85 -2.39 -16.39 15.80
C ALA A 85 -3.06 -15.87 14.51
N GLU A 86 -4.20 -15.17 14.62
CA GLU A 86 -4.86 -14.55 13.47
C GLU A 86 -4.02 -13.43 12.85
N ARG A 87 -3.34 -12.63 13.68
CA ARG A 87 -2.40 -11.60 13.18
C ARG A 87 -1.25 -12.22 12.38
N GLU A 88 -0.62 -13.29 12.91
CA GLU A 88 0.41 -14.02 12.18
C GLU A 88 -0.12 -14.60 10.86
N PHE A 89 -1.34 -15.12 10.88
CA PHE A 89 -1.96 -15.64 9.66
C PHE A 89 -2.23 -14.55 8.63
N VAL A 90 -2.67 -13.35 9.04
CA VAL A 90 -2.91 -12.22 8.14
C VAL A 90 -1.62 -11.75 7.46
N LYS A 91 -0.46 -11.85 8.11
CA LYS A 91 0.82 -11.48 7.48
C LYS A 91 1.11 -12.22 6.17
N ALA A 92 0.53 -13.43 6.01
CA ALA A 92 0.68 -14.19 4.77
C ALA A 92 0.17 -13.46 3.52
N HIS A 93 -0.67 -12.40 3.68
CA HIS A 93 -1.17 -11.64 2.52
C HIS A 93 -0.04 -11.03 1.68
N THR A 94 1.11 -10.71 2.27
CA THR A 94 2.25 -10.15 1.52
C THR A 94 2.83 -11.17 0.54
N ILE A 95 3.06 -12.40 1.01
CA ILE A 95 3.57 -13.49 0.17
C ILE A 95 2.52 -13.94 -0.84
N LEU A 96 1.26 -14.05 -0.42
CA LEU A 96 0.14 -14.42 -1.29
C LEU A 96 -0.10 -13.36 -2.35
N GLY A 97 -0.01 -12.08 -2.01
CA GLY A 97 -0.13 -10.96 -2.94
C GLY A 97 0.96 -10.99 -4.00
N ALA A 98 2.21 -11.17 -3.61
CA ALA A 98 3.32 -11.32 -4.55
C ALA A 98 3.10 -12.52 -5.49
N ALA A 99 2.68 -13.68 -4.97
CA ALA A 99 2.37 -14.85 -5.79
C ALA A 99 1.19 -14.61 -6.75
N MET A 100 0.18 -13.86 -6.33
CA MET A 100 -0.95 -13.48 -7.20
C MET A 100 -0.51 -12.55 -8.32
N VAL A 101 0.37 -11.57 -8.05
CA VAL A 101 0.98 -10.71 -9.07
C VAL A 101 1.77 -11.53 -10.07
N GLU A 102 2.61 -12.48 -9.62
CA GLU A 102 3.36 -13.37 -10.51
C GLU A 102 2.48 -14.13 -11.49
N ILE A 103 1.32 -14.58 -11.04
CA ILE A 103 0.38 -15.35 -11.86
C ILE A 103 -0.45 -14.43 -12.77
N ALA A 104 -1.01 -13.36 -12.21
CA ALA A 104 -1.95 -12.48 -12.91
C ALA A 104 -1.25 -11.63 -13.98
N LEU A 105 -0.02 -11.17 -13.70
CA LEU A 105 0.79 -10.34 -14.59
C LEU A 105 1.87 -11.14 -15.36
N ALA A 106 1.76 -12.46 -15.43
CA ALA A 106 2.76 -13.31 -16.06
C ALA A 106 3.08 -12.94 -17.53
N GLU A 107 2.10 -12.39 -18.26
CA GLU A 107 2.25 -11.91 -19.63
C GLU A 107 2.80 -10.49 -19.73
N MET A 108 2.89 -9.78 -18.60
CA MET A 108 3.39 -8.39 -18.48
C MET A 108 4.78 -8.32 -17.81
N ARG A 109 5.55 -9.40 -17.80
CA ARG A 109 6.87 -9.45 -17.15
C ARG A 109 7.87 -8.46 -17.72
N ASP A 110 7.68 -8.02 -18.96
CA ASP A 110 8.50 -6.99 -19.60
C ASP A 110 8.02 -5.57 -19.30
N ASP A 111 6.87 -5.41 -18.61
CA ASP A 111 6.34 -4.13 -18.17
C ASP A 111 6.89 -3.80 -16.77
N PRO A 112 7.49 -2.62 -16.55
CA PRO A 112 8.05 -2.24 -15.25
C PRO A 112 7.06 -2.32 -14.07
N ILE A 113 5.77 -2.16 -14.32
CA ILE A 113 4.72 -2.25 -13.28
C ILE A 113 4.72 -3.63 -12.59
N TYR A 114 5.14 -4.68 -13.30
CA TYR A 114 5.21 -6.04 -12.76
C TYR A 114 6.18 -6.11 -11.57
N ASP A 115 7.40 -5.61 -11.76
CA ASP A 115 8.43 -5.67 -10.72
C ASP A 115 8.04 -4.78 -9.53
N TYR A 116 7.48 -3.59 -9.78
CA TYR A 116 6.99 -2.71 -8.72
C TYR A 116 5.86 -3.36 -7.91
N ALA A 117 4.87 -3.95 -8.58
CA ALA A 117 3.75 -4.59 -7.91
C ALA A 117 4.20 -5.80 -7.06
N LEU A 118 5.11 -6.62 -7.60
CA LEU A 118 5.66 -7.76 -6.90
C LEU A 118 6.37 -7.34 -5.61
N GLU A 119 7.26 -6.36 -5.71
CA GLU A 119 8.05 -5.88 -4.59
C GLU A 119 7.19 -5.17 -3.54
N ILE A 120 6.25 -4.32 -3.96
CA ILE A 120 5.33 -3.62 -3.08
C ILE A 120 4.43 -4.61 -2.32
N CYS A 121 3.79 -5.55 -3.03
CA CYS A 121 2.95 -6.56 -2.38
C CYS A 121 3.72 -7.34 -1.31
N ARG A 122 4.98 -7.69 -1.59
CA ARG A 122 5.79 -8.48 -0.68
C ARG A 122 6.31 -7.68 0.50
N HIS A 123 6.77 -6.43 0.29
CA HIS A 123 7.63 -5.73 1.25
C HIS A 123 7.02 -4.49 1.91
N HIS A 124 5.76 -4.09 1.60
CA HIS A 124 5.16 -2.88 2.20
C HIS A 124 5.00 -2.94 3.73
N HIS A 125 5.13 -4.11 4.33
CA HIS A 125 5.16 -4.30 5.79
C HIS A 125 6.57 -4.52 6.35
N GLU A 126 7.62 -4.39 5.54
CA GLU A 126 8.98 -4.32 6.07
C GLU A 126 9.20 -3.01 6.83
N ARG A 127 10.14 -3.02 7.77
CA ARG A 127 10.48 -1.88 8.63
C ARG A 127 11.99 -1.76 8.71
N VAL A 128 12.50 -0.53 8.68
CA VAL A 128 13.95 -0.26 8.58
C VAL A 128 14.78 -0.89 9.68
N ASN A 129 14.17 -1.25 10.82
CA ASN A 129 14.83 -1.94 11.94
C ASN A 129 14.81 -3.48 11.83
N GLY A 130 14.38 -4.06 10.70
CA GLY A 130 14.31 -5.51 10.48
C GLY A 130 13.23 -6.24 11.27
N ARG A 131 12.30 -5.51 11.91
CA ARG A 131 11.17 -6.12 12.65
C ARG A 131 9.89 -6.22 11.82
N GLY A 132 9.99 -5.84 10.54
CA GLY A 132 8.93 -6.03 9.56
C GLY A 132 8.75 -7.49 9.14
N TYR A 133 8.01 -7.72 8.08
CA TYR A 133 7.78 -9.03 7.49
C TYR A 133 7.51 -8.89 5.99
N PRO A 134 7.68 -9.93 5.17
CA PRO A 134 7.96 -11.33 5.52
C PRO A 134 9.46 -11.66 5.60
N ASP A 135 10.35 -10.85 5.03
CA ASP A 135 11.76 -11.20 4.81
C ASP A 135 12.71 -10.56 5.83
N HIS A 136 12.19 -9.71 6.72
CA HIS A 136 12.93 -9.01 7.77
C HIS A 136 14.06 -8.13 7.23
N LEU A 137 13.79 -7.42 6.13
CA LEU A 137 14.72 -6.49 5.49
C LEU A 137 15.01 -5.29 6.39
N CYS A 138 16.24 -4.75 6.31
CA CYS A 138 16.72 -3.64 7.11
C CYS A 138 17.15 -2.45 6.25
N GLY A 139 16.77 -1.25 6.63
CA GLY A 139 17.28 0.00 6.04
C GLY A 139 17.26 -0.01 4.52
N GLY A 140 18.44 0.14 3.90
CA GLY A 140 18.60 0.19 2.44
C GLY A 140 18.35 -1.13 1.69
N GLU A 141 18.05 -2.23 2.37
CA GLU A 141 17.57 -3.46 1.72
C GLU A 141 16.10 -3.33 1.27
N ILE A 142 15.36 -2.37 1.85
CA ILE A 142 14.00 -2.03 1.43
C ILE A 142 14.10 -0.93 0.38
N ALA A 143 13.57 -1.17 -0.82
CA ALA A 143 13.56 -0.16 -1.87
C ALA A 143 12.92 1.15 -1.38
N SER A 144 13.51 2.30 -1.72
CA SER A 144 13.09 3.60 -1.18
C SER A 144 11.61 3.92 -1.50
N TYR A 145 11.12 3.57 -2.69
CA TYR A 145 9.70 3.73 -3.02
C TYR A 145 8.78 2.83 -2.16
N VAL A 146 9.22 1.62 -1.80
CA VAL A 146 8.46 0.74 -0.89
C VAL A 146 8.39 1.36 0.51
N GLN A 147 9.46 2.00 0.99
CA GLN A 147 9.43 2.71 2.27
C GLN A 147 8.41 3.84 2.28
N VAL A 148 8.33 4.63 1.18
CA VAL A 148 7.31 5.69 1.01
C VAL A 148 5.89 5.09 1.05
N ILE A 149 5.65 4.01 0.31
CA ILE A 149 4.34 3.34 0.26
C ILE A 149 3.98 2.74 1.63
N SER A 150 4.95 2.15 2.32
CA SER A 150 4.79 1.61 3.68
C SER A 150 4.35 2.68 4.68
N LEU A 151 4.90 3.90 4.56
CA LEU A 151 4.48 5.05 5.37
C LEU A 151 3.06 5.50 4.99
N ALA A 152 2.76 5.58 3.68
CA ALA A 152 1.44 5.95 3.17
C ALA A 152 0.35 4.99 3.67
N ASP A 153 0.58 3.67 3.57
CA ASP A 153 -0.34 2.64 4.06
C ASP A 153 -0.59 2.75 5.57
N ALA A 154 0.49 2.89 6.35
CA ALA A 154 0.38 3.04 7.79
C ALA A 154 -0.44 4.29 8.18
N TYR A 155 -0.17 5.43 7.54
CA TYR A 155 -0.89 6.67 7.79
C TYR A 155 -2.36 6.57 7.36
N ASP A 156 -2.64 6.06 6.17
CA ASP A 156 -4.00 5.86 5.68
C ASP A 156 -4.79 4.92 6.60
N ALA A 157 -4.17 3.83 7.04
CA ALA A 157 -4.80 2.91 7.99
C ALA A 157 -5.17 3.57 9.31
N LEU A 158 -4.44 4.59 9.77
CA LEU A 158 -4.74 5.36 10.98
C LEU A 158 -5.85 6.39 10.75
N ARG A 159 -5.86 7.04 9.59
CA ARG A 159 -6.80 8.10 9.20
C ARG A 159 -8.15 7.56 8.71
N SER A 160 -8.21 6.31 8.27
CA SER A 160 -9.43 5.67 7.79
C SER A 160 -10.22 5.00 8.94
N PRO A 161 -11.57 5.07 8.94
CA PRO A 161 -12.37 4.34 9.91
C PRO A 161 -12.25 2.84 9.66
N ARG A 162 -12.21 2.07 10.74
CA ARG A 162 -12.21 0.61 10.72
C ARG A 162 -13.42 0.07 11.47
N SER A 163 -13.82 -1.18 11.24
CA SER A 163 -15.00 -1.79 11.88
C SER A 163 -14.97 -1.79 13.42
N TYR A 164 -13.80 -1.57 14.01
CA TYR A 164 -13.54 -1.58 15.45
C TYR A 164 -12.94 -0.28 15.99
N ARG A 165 -12.71 0.75 15.13
CA ARG A 165 -12.08 2.01 15.52
C ARG A 165 -12.50 3.13 14.57
N ASP A 166 -12.86 4.29 15.12
CA ASP A 166 -13.05 5.52 14.35
C ASP A 166 -11.74 6.02 13.74
N ALA A 167 -11.85 6.85 12.69
CA ALA A 167 -10.70 7.52 12.09
C ALA A 167 -9.98 8.39 13.14
N MET A 168 -8.66 8.36 13.14
CA MET A 168 -7.86 9.21 14.01
C MET A 168 -7.73 10.62 13.41
N THR A 169 -7.49 11.61 14.27
CA THR A 169 -7.06 12.93 13.82
C THR A 169 -5.66 12.85 13.24
N ASP A 170 -5.30 13.81 12.36
CA ASP A 170 -3.96 13.91 11.79
C ASP A 170 -2.88 13.88 12.89
N THR A 171 -2.97 14.78 13.87
CA THR A 171 -2.02 14.87 14.98
C THR A 171 -1.85 13.56 15.74
N ALA A 172 -2.94 12.79 15.94
CA ALA A 172 -2.87 11.51 16.63
C ALA A 172 -2.20 10.44 15.75
N ALA A 173 -2.48 10.44 14.45
CA ALA A 173 -1.87 9.51 13.49
C ALA A 173 -0.37 9.76 13.36
N VAL A 174 0.04 11.02 13.17
CA VAL A 174 1.45 11.42 13.11
C VAL A 174 2.19 11.03 14.40
N LYS A 175 1.58 11.29 15.57
CA LYS A 175 2.18 10.88 16.84
C LYS A 175 2.43 9.38 16.91
N MET A 176 1.52 8.53 16.46
CA MET A 176 1.73 7.07 16.46
C MET A 176 2.86 6.64 15.52
N LEU A 177 3.06 7.34 14.41
CA LEU A 177 4.20 7.09 13.51
C LEU A 177 5.53 7.46 14.19
N LEU A 178 5.60 8.64 14.82
CA LEU A 178 6.77 9.11 15.56
C LEU A 178 7.12 8.23 16.76
N ASP A 179 6.12 7.73 17.47
CA ASP A 179 6.29 6.82 18.62
C ASP A 179 6.58 5.36 18.17
N GLU A 180 6.76 5.10 16.88
CA GLU A 180 6.99 3.77 16.27
C GLU A 180 5.89 2.72 16.56
N GLU A 181 4.68 3.13 16.93
CA GLU A 181 3.58 2.20 17.22
C GLU A 181 3.13 1.41 15.98
N CYS A 182 3.42 1.93 14.78
CA CYS A 182 3.20 1.28 13.48
C CYS A 182 4.48 0.61 12.92
N GLY A 183 5.55 0.53 13.75
CA GLY A 183 6.88 0.09 13.35
C GLY A 183 7.80 1.24 12.95
N ALA A 184 9.11 0.94 12.86
CA ALA A 184 10.13 1.94 12.56
C ALA A 184 10.16 2.24 11.06
N PHE A 185 10.05 3.51 10.71
CA PHE A 185 10.29 4.05 9.38
C PHE A 185 11.65 4.75 9.33
N ASP A 186 12.12 5.06 8.13
CA ASP A 186 13.34 5.85 7.97
C ASP A 186 13.16 7.24 8.60
N PRO A 187 14.08 7.69 9.49
CA PRO A 187 13.94 8.97 10.16
C PRO A 187 13.89 10.17 9.19
N ASP A 188 14.69 10.14 8.11
CA ASP A 188 14.70 11.22 7.12
C ASP A 188 13.36 11.29 6.37
N LEU A 189 12.73 10.11 6.15
CA LEU A 189 11.41 10.02 5.55
C LEU A 189 10.34 10.59 6.50
N ILE A 190 10.35 10.23 7.77
CA ILE A 190 9.40 10.75 8.76
C ILE A 190 9.54 12.27 8.89
N ASP A 191 10.75 12.77 9.06
CA ASP A 191 11.03 14.22 9.22
C ASP A 191 10.54 15.03 8.01
N ALA A 192 10.68 14.46 6.81
CA ALA A 192 10.22 15.12 5.57
C ALA A 192 8.70 15.13 5.42
N PHE A 193 8.01 14.11 5.93
CA PHE A 193 6.58 13.95 5.71
C PHE A 193 5.71 14.40 6.88
N GLU A 194 6.23 14.40 8.12
CA GLU A 194 5.47 14.84 9.31
C GLU A 194 4.68 16.13 9.09
N PRO A 195 5.27 17.21 8.54
CA PRO A 195 4.56 18.49 8.42
C PRO A 195 3.49 18.53 7.32
N ILE A 196 3.47 17.57 6.38
CA ILE A 196 2.65 17.64 5.17
C ILE A 196 1.72 16.44 4.96
N LEU A 197 1.87 15.36 5.73
CA LEU A 197 1.10 14.13 5.56
C LEU A 197 -0.41 14.38 5.53
N GLY A 198 -0.90 15.17 6.49
CA GLY A 198 -2.32 15.51 6.58
C GLY A 198 -2.83 16.25 5.36
N GLU A 199 -2.08 17.23 4.89
CA GLU A 199 -2.45 18.05 3.71
C GLU A 199 -2.48 17.18 2.44
N LEU A 200 -1.49 16.32 2.24
CA LEU A 200 -1.43 15.43 1.09
C LEU A 200 -2.59 14.42 1.08
N TRP A 201 -2.90 13.84 2.24
CA TRP A 201 -3.97 12.87 2.38
C TRP A 201 -5.34 13.50 2.14
N ASP A 202 -5.61 14.69 2.73
CA ASP A 202 -6.87 15.42 2.56
C ASP A 202 -7.05 15.85 1.09
N LEU A 203 -5.96 16.30 0.44
CA LEU A 203 -5.97 16.68 -0.99
C LEU A 203 -6.29 15.48 -1.89
N ALA A 204 -5.66 14.33 -1.64
CA ALA A 204 -5.89 13.12 -2.43
C ALA A 204 -7.36 12.67 -2.36
N ARG A 205 -7.97 12.71 -1.18
CA ARG A 205 -9.38 12.39 -1.00
C ARG A 205 -10.29 13.36 -1.73
N HIS A 206 -9.99 14.64 -1.63
CA HIS A 206 -10.77 15.67 -2.33
C HIS A 206 -10.73 15.49 -3.86
N LEU A 207 -9.56 15.18 -4.40
CA LEU A 207 -9.40 14.92 -5.85
C LEU A 207 -10.18 13.68 -6.32
N ALA A 208 -10.27 12.66 -5.48
CA ALA A 208 -11.04 11.45 -5.80
C ALA A 208 -12.58 11.65 -5.70
N GLU A 209 -13.03 12.61 -4.87
CA GLU A 209 -14.45 12.95 -4.71
C GLU A 209 -14.97 13.85 -5.85
N GLU A 210 -14.08 14.58 -6.56
CA GLU A 210 -14.49 15.37 -7.71
C GLU A 210 -14.82 14.46 -8.91
N PRO A 211 -16.05 14.51 -9.45
CA PRO A 211 -16.39 13.72 -10.63
C PRO A 211 -15.46 14.13 -11.79
N ASN A 212 -14.83 13.15 -12.41
CA ASN A 212 -13.96 13.30 -13.57
C ASN A 212 -14.61 14.17 -14.64
N SER A 213 -14.32 15.47 -14.64
CA SER A 213 -14.67 16.41 -15.73
C SER A 213 -13.59 16.36 -16.83
N ARG A 214 -13.05 15.18 -17.10
CA ARG A 214 -12.13 14.95 -18.21
C ARG A 214 -12.89 14.22 -19.32
N ASP A 215 -13.78 14.96 -20.02
CA ASP A 215 -14.23 14.65 -21.38
C ASP A 215 -13.25 15.27 -22.38
#